data_9b1bb6b6dd1e5ae80a991d958524b621
#
_entry.id   9b1bb6b6dd1e5ae80a991d958524b621
#
_cell.length_a   1.000
_cell.length_b   1.000
_cell.length_c   1.000
_cell.angle_alpha   90.00
_cell.angle_beta   90.00
_cell.angle_gamma   90.00
#
_symmetry.space_group_name_H-M   'P 1'
#
loop_
_entity.id
_entity.type
_entity.pdbx_description
1 polymer ?
#
loop_
_entity_poly.entity_id
_entity_poly.type
_entity_poly.pdbx_seq_one_letter_code
_entity_poly.pdbx_strand_id
1 'polypeptide(L)'
;MVRKSQVMSEHGEPLSWKDEGVIGTDGAYRLCRCGNSKSKPFCDGAHVLIEFDGTEAADTRPVAARSTIRKSSKIFMQDEHSICVYSGFCRDQLSDNWKMRHNSEDPKVLAQIIDKIDNCPSGALAYSSEETGEIIEPELAQEVVVIPDGPLWVTGGVPVERSDGLPIETRNRVTLCRCGASAMKPLCDGTHKEIGFTEA
;
A
#
# COMPACT_ATOMS: atom_id res chain seq x y z
N MET A 1 2.67 -1.04 -16.85
CA MET A 1 2.74 -1.69 -15.53
C MET A 1 4.19 -2.00 -15.21
N VAL A 2 4.61 -1.88 -13.98
CA VAL A 2 6.00 -2.09 -13.55
C VAL A 2 6.06 -3.11 -12.42
N ARG A 3 7.25 -3.69 -12.19
CA ARG A 3 7.52 -4.54 -11.02
C ARG A 3 8.49 -3.79 -10.11
N LYS A 4 8.19 -3.73 -8.82
CA LYS A 4 9.08 -3.14 -7.82
C LYS A 4 9.25 -4.08 -6.63
N SER A 5 10.49 -4.27 -6.19
CA SER A 5 10.84 -5.03 -5.00
C SER A 5 11.37 -4.11 -3.91
N GLN A 6 11.36 -4.59 -2.66
CA GLN A 6 11.97 -3.87 -1.55
C GLN A 6 13.51 -4.10 -1.58
N VAL A 7 14.26 -3.02 -1.46
CA VAL A 7 15.69 -3.09 -1.10
C VAL A 7 15.76 -3.31 0.39
N MET A 8 16.43 -4.37 0.81
CA MET A 8 16.53 -4.76 2.21
C MET A 8 17.92 -4.43 2.77
N SER A 9 17.98 -4.04 4.04
CA SER A 9 19.22 -3.96 4.79
C SER A 9 19.81 -5.35 5.05
N GLU A 10 21.03 -5.43 5.54
CA GLU A 10 21.65 -6.68 6.02
C GLU A 10 20.89 -7.33 7.19
N HIS A 11 20.05 -6.55 7.87
CA HIS A 11 19.21 -6.99 8.98
C HIS A 11 17.76 -7.31 8.58
N GLY A 12 17.43 -7.28 7.27
CA GLY A 12 16.10 -7.59 6.76
C GLY A 12 15.07 -6.47 6.90
N GLU A 13 15.52 -5.22 7.03
CA GLU A 13 14.65 -4.05 7.07
C GLU A 13 14.48 -3.44 5.69
N PRO A 14 13.28 -3.03 5.26
CA PRO A 14 13.08 -2.37 3.99
C PRO A 14 13.64 -0.94 4.03
N LEU A 15 14.47 -0.60 3.05
CA LEU A 15 15.13 0.69 2.91
C LEU A 15 14.46 1.57 1.84
N SER A 16 14.10 0.98 0.70
CA SER A 16 13.53 1.69 -0.43
C SER A 16 12.85 0.73 -1.40
N TRP A 17 12.25 1.27 -2.46
CA TRP A 17 11.73 0.51 -3.59
C TRP A 17 12.73 0.51 -4.74
N LYS A 18 12.97 -0.66 -5.33
CA LYS A 18 13.79 -0.87 -6.51
C LYS A 18 12.92 -1.23 -7.70
N ASP A 19 13.13 -0.56 -8.81
CA ASP A 19 12.49 -0.88 -10.09
C ASP A 19 13.12 -2.15 -10.68
N GLU A 20 12.29 -3.17 -10.93
CA GLU A 20 12.72 -4.44 -11.54
C GLU A 20 12.36 -4.52 -13.02
N GLY A 21 11.77 -3.46 -13.55
CA GLY A 21 11.46 -3.32 -14.97
C GLY A 21 9.97 -3.27 -15.31
N VAL A 22 9.71 -3.08 -16.59
CA VAL A 22 8.37 -2.93 -17.16
C VAL A 22 7.79 -4.30 -17.49
N ILE A 23 6.54 -4.53 -17.07
CA ILE A 23 5.73 -5.65 -17.54
C ILE A 23 4.89 -5.14 -18.70
N GLY A 24 5.22 -5.59 -19.92
CA GLY A 24 4.54 -5.15 -21.15
C GLY A 24 3.05 -5.52 -21.13
N THR A 25 2.21 -4.59 -21.57
CA THR A 25 0.77 -4.81 -21.73
C THR A 25 0.29 -4.07 -22.98
N ASP A 26 -0.49 -4.75 -23.82
CA ASP A 26 -1.11 -4.16 -24.99
C ASP A 26 -2.59 -3.86 -24.68
N GLY A 27 -2.91 -2.57 -24.52
CA GLY A 27 -4.27 -2.12 -24.24
C GLY A 27 -4.79 -2.54 -22.85
N ALA A 28 -6.07 -2.91 -22.76
CA ALA A 28 -6.70 -3.34 -21.51
C ALA A 28 -6.24 -4.75 -21.11
N TYR A 29 -5.94 -4.92 -19.82
CA TYR A 29 -5.50 -6.20 -19.26
C TYR A 29 -6.24 -6.53 -17.98
N ARG A 30 -6.23 -7.81 -17.61
CA ARG A 30 -6.85 -8.32 -16.38
C ARG A 30 -5.79 -8.88 -15.46
N LEU A 31 -5.79 -8.41 -14.22
CA LEU A 31 -4.86 -8.87 -13.19
C LEU A 31 -5.53 -9.87 -12.25
N CYS A 32 -4.77 -10.85 -11.82
CA CYS A 32 -5.25 -11.84 -10.86
C CYS A 32 -5.54 -11.19 -9.51
N ARG A 33 -6.75 -11.42 -8.98
CA ARG A 33 -7.22 -10.94 -7.69
C ARG A 33 -7.60 -12.09 -6.74
N CYS A 34 -7.71 -13.31 -7.26
CA CYS A 34 -8.06 -14.51 -6.49
C CYS A 34 -6.85 -15.28 -5.95
N GLY A 35 -5.63 -14.91 -6.36
CA GLY A 35 -4.38 -15.54 -5.93
C GLY A 35 -4.05 -16.87 -6.63
N ASN A 36 -4.94 -17.44 -7.46
CA ASN A 36 -4.83 -18.80 -7.98
C ASN A 36 -4.45 -18.89 -9.47
N SER A 37 -4.24 -17.76 -10.16
CA SER A 37 -3.76 -17.77 -11.54
C SER A 37 -2.39 -18.43 -11.64
N LYS A 38 -2.18 -19.23 -12.68
CA LYS A 38 -0.87 -19.79 -13.07
C LYS A 38 -0.03 -18.83 -13.93
N SER A 39 -0.65 -17.73 -14.37
CA SER A 39 -0.03 -16.71 -15.23
C SER A 39 0.12 -15.36 -14.52
N LYS A 40 0.34 -15.38 -13.19
CA LYS A 40 0.47 -14.14 -12.41
C LYS A 40 1.53 -13.18 -13.01
N PRO A 41 1.30 -11.91 -13.04
CA PRO A 41 0.21 -11.18 -12.38
C PRO A 41 -1.12 -11.18 -13.15
N PHE A 42 -1.20 -11.79 -14.32
CA PHE A 42 -2.39 -11.77 -15.17
C PHE A 42 -3.44 -12.79 -14.71
N CYS A 43 -4.69 -12.51 -15.05
CA CYS A 43 -5.81 -13.41 -14.83
C CYS A 43 -5.87 -14.46 -15.95
N ASP A 44 -5.97 -15.73 -15.58
CA ASP A 44 -6.14 -16.88 -16.49
C ASP A 44 -7.54 -17.53 -16.37
N GLY A 45 -8.45 -16.93 -15.59
CA GLY A 45 -9.79 -17.47 -15.37
C GLY A 45 -9.90 -18.45 -14.17
N ALA A 46 -8.82 -18.72 -13.45
CA ALA A 46 -8.82 -19.63 -12.30
C ALA A 46 -9.89 -19.29 -11.24
N HIS A 47 -10.22 -17.99 -11.10
CA HIS A 47 -11.25 -17.52 -10.16
C HIS A 47 -12.63 -18.18 -10.37
N VAL A 48 -12.97 -18.55 -11.61
CA VAL A 48 -14.24 -19.24 -11.92
C VAL A 48 -14.20 -20.68 -11.40
N LEU A 49 -13.06 -21.37 -11.58
CA LEU A 49 -12.91 -22.78 -11.19
C LEU A 49 -12.90 -23.00 -9.67
N ILE A 50 -12.46 -22.00 -8.92
CA ILE A 50 -12.39 -22.05 -7.45
C ILE A 50 -13.60 -21.36 -6.78
N GLU A 51 -14.59 -20.93 -7.57
CA GLU A 51 -15.75 -20.18 -7.08
C GLU A 51 -15.35 -18.99 -6.18
N PHE A 52 -14.36 -18.20 -6.66
CA PHE A 52 -13.76 -17.12 -5.87
C PHE A 52 -14.81 -16.10 -5.40
N ASP A 53 -14.93 -15.93 -4.10
CA ASP A 53 -15.70 -14.85 -3.51
C ASP A 53 -14.96 -13.51 -3.62
N GLY A 54 -15.37 -12.72 -4.59
CA GLY A 54 -14.84 -11.37 -4.85
C GLY A 54 -15.61 -10.25 -4.16
N THR A 55 -16.51 -10.57 -3.21
CA THR A 55 -17.33 -9.57 -2.50
C THR A 55 -16.47 -8.44 -1.95
N GLU A 56 -16.83 -7.22 -2.29
CA GLU A 56 -16.08 -6.01 -1.94
C GLU A 56 -16.64 -5.41 -0.65
N ALA A 57 -15.81 -5.39 0.39
CA ALA A 57 -16.20 -4.99 1.75
C ALA A 57 -15.38 -3.81 2.30
N ALA A 58 -14.59 -3.13 1.43
CA ALA A 58 -13.79 -1.98 1.86
C ALA A 58 -14.68 -0.84 2.37
N ASP A 59 -14.22 -0.19 3.44
CA ASP A 59 -14.90 0.98 4.00
C ASP A 59 -14.93 2.12 2.96
N THR A 60 -16.11 2.70 2.75
CA THR A 60 -16.36 3.76 1.76
C THR A 60 -16.07 5.16 2.30
N ARG A 61 -15.85 5.28 3.61
CA ARG A 61 -15.51 6.57 4.22
C ARG A 61 -14.11 7.01 3.81
N PRO A 62 -13.86 8.33 3.67
CA PRO A 62 -12.51 8.84 3.45
C PRO A 62 -11.53 8.35 4.53
N VAL A 63 -10.29 8.10 4.15
CA VAL A 63 -9.23 7.63 5.07
C VAL A 63 -9.04 8.61 6.22
N ALA A 64 -9.07 9.91 5.96
CA ALA A 64 -8.96 10.94 6.99
C ALA A 64 -10.06 10.85 8.07
N ALA A 65 -11.26 10.40 7.72
CA ALA A 65 -12.40 10.29 8.66
C ALA A 65 -12.30 9.11 9.64
N ARG A 66 -11.36 8.18 9.41
CA ARG A 66 -11.18 6.96 10.21
C ARG A 66 -9.76 6.76 10.72
N SER A 67 -8.86 7.67 10.35
CA SER A 67 -7.46 7.65 10.77
C SER A 67 -7.26 8.19 12.18
N THR A 68 -6.24 7.70 12.84
CA THR A 68 -5.74 8.27 14.11
C THR A 68 -4.65 9.30 13.81
N ILE A 69 -4.81 10.52 14.32
CA ILE A 69 -3.77 11.55 14.22
C ILE A 69 -2.81 11.44 15.40
N ARG A 70 -1.53 11.29 15.11
CA ARG A 70 -0.43 11.25 16.08
C ARG A 70 0.40 12.51 15.99
N LYS A 71 0.20 13.39 16.98
CA LYS A 71 0.80 14.72 17.00
C LYS A 71 2.25 14.70 17.45
N SER A 72 3.03 15.58 16.88
CA SER A 72 4.34 16.01 17.40
C SER A 72 4.55 17.51 17.14
N SER A 73 5.72 18.03 17.48
CA SER A 73 6.02 19.45 17.30
C SER A 73 6.16 19.89 15.84
N LYS A 74 6.56 19.00 14.95
CA LYS A 74 6.87 19.32 13.53
C LYS A 74 6.09 18.49 12.51
N ILE A 75 5.39 17.46 12.96
CA ILE A 75 4.69 16.56 12.05
C ILE A 75 3.43 15.98 12.72
N PHE A 76 2.36 15.93 11.98
CA PHE A 76 1.10 15.29 12.34
C PHE A 76 0.95 14.04 11.48
N MET A 77 1.23 12.88 12.07
CA MET A 77 1.14 11.60 11.36
C MET A 77 -0.30 11.11 11.37
N GLN A 78 -0.81 10.79 10.21
CA GLN A 78 -2.07 10.10 10.00
C GLN A 78 -1.79 8.60 9.93
N ASP A 79 -2.52 7.80 10.71
CA ASP A 79 -2.35 6.34 10.82
C ASP A 79 -3.71 5.66 10.63
N GLU A 80 -3.89 5.00 9.50
CA GLU A 80 -5.06 4.20 9.16
C GLU A 80 -4.66 2.73 9.00
N HIS A 81 -4.65 2.03 10.13
CA HIS A 81 -4.11 0.68 10.21
C HIS A 81 -4.89 -0.37 9.40
N SER A 82 -6.19 -0.15 9.13
CA SER A 82 -7.00 -1.13 8.41
C SER A 82 -6.51 -1.41 6.97
N ILE A 83 -5.82 -0.44 6.37
CA ILE A 83 -5.22 -0.58 5.03
C ILE A 83 -3.71 -0.86 5.06
N CYS A 84 -3.18 -1.21 6.22
CA CYS A 84 -1.77 -1.55 6.37
C CYS A 84 -1.47 -2.87 5.68
N VAL A 85 -0.46 -2.89 4.80
CA VAL A 85 -0.01 -4.10 4.08
C VAL A 85 1.25 -4.71 4.69
N TYR A 86 1.65 -4.25 5.86
CA TYR A 86 2.84 -4.73 6.60
C TYR A 86 4.11 -4.70 5.74
N SER A 87 4.29 -3.64 4.95
CA SER A 87 5.51 -3.45 4.13
C SER A 87 6.78 -3.24 4.96
N GLY A 88 6.62 -2.80 6.22
CA GLY A 88 7.72 -2.75 7.19
C GLY A 88 8.47 -1.41 7.28
N PHE A 89 8.31 -0.49 6.34
CA PHE A 89 9.06 0.78 6.33
C PHE A 89 8.90 1.65 7.58
N CYS A 90 7.77 1.54 8.29
CA CYS A 90 7.47 2.39 9.45
C CYS A 90 8.30 2.09 10.69
N ARG A 91 9.10 1.02 10.70
CA ARG A 91 9.94 0.60 11.82
C ARG A 91 11.27 0.01 11.35
N ASP A 92 12.24 0.04 12.22
CA ASP A 92 13.50 -0.69 12.14
C ASP A 92 13.79 -1.37 13.48
N GLN A 93 14.94 -2.04 13.62
CA GLN A 93 15.32 -2.73 14.86
C GLN A 93 15.49 -1.79 16.07
N LEU A 94 15.85 -0.54 15.83
CA LEU A 94 16.17 0.43 16.87
C LEU A 94 14.98 1.31 17.23
N SER A 95 14.10 1.60 16.26
CA SER A 95 13.02 2.56 16.45
C SER A 95 11.85 2.33 15.48
N ASP A 96 10.83 3.13 15.66
CA ASP A 96 9.66 3.24 14.79
C ASP A 96 9.19 4.69 14.70
N ASN A 97 8.37 5.01 13.70
CA ASN A 97 7.87 6.36 13.48
C ASN A 97 7.10 6.90 14.70
N TRP A 98 6.43 6.02 15.46
CA TRP A 98 5.66 6.43 16.63
C TRP A 98 6.54 6.94 17.77
N LYS A 99 7.75 6.40 17.93
CA LYS A 99 8.76 6.89 18.90
C LYS A 99 9.55 8.05 18.33
N MET A 100 10.03 7.94 17.09
CA MET A 100 10.85 8.95 16.44
C MET A 100 10.15 10.32 16.39
N ARG A 101 8.82 10.37 16.23
CA ARG A 101 8.07 11.63 16.15
C ARG A 101 8.30 12.55 17.35
N HIS A 102 8.63 12.02 18.54
CA HIS A 102 8.91 12.83 19.73
C HIS A 102 10.19 13.66 19.61
N ASN A 103 11.09 13.27 18.67
CA ASN A 103 12.33 13.98 18.38
C ASN A 103 12.28 14.69 17.02
N SER A 104 11.09 14.99 16.50
CA SER A 104 10.89 15.62 15.19
C SER A 104 11.41 17.06 15.09
N GLU A 105 11.88 17.65 16.18
CA GLU A 105 12.62 18.91 16.18
C GLU A 105 14.01 18.78 15.52
N ASP A 106 14.62 17.59 15.57
CA ASP A 106 15.86 17.31 14.83
C ASP A 106 15.51 17.11 13.35
N PRO A 107 16.03 17.96 12.43
CA PRO A 107 15.75 17.85 11.01
C PRO A 107 16.13 16.50 10.40
N LYS A 108 17.14 15.81 10.94
CA LYS A 108 17.55 14.49 10.46
C LYS A 108 16.52 13.43 10.84
N VAL A 109 16.02 13.48 12.06
CA VAL A 109 14.97 12.57 12.53
C VAL A 109 13.69 12.82 11.76
N LEU A 110 13.31 14.08 11.54
CA LEU A 110 12.14 14.44 10.75
C LEU A 110 12.25 13.90 9.31
N ALA A 111 13.39 14.08 8.66
CA ALA A 111 13.62 13.57 7.31
C ALA A 111 13.49 12.03 7.24
N GLN A 112 14.02 11.32 8.24
CA GLN A 112 13.87 9.86 8.32
C GLN A 112 12.39 9.42 8.50
N ILE A 113 11.62 10.15 9.31
CA ILE A 113 10.20 9.87 9.50
C ILE A 113 9.45 10.04 8.17
N ILE A 114 9.70 11.14 7.46
CA ILE A 114 9.09 11.45 6.17
C ILE A 114 9.45 10.36 5.15
N ASP A 115 10.72 10.01 5.01
CA ASP A 115 11.18 8.96 4.10
C ASP A 115 10.48 7.62 4.36
N LYS A 116 10.34 7.22 5.63
CA LYS A 116 9.61 6.00 6.01
C LYS A 116 8.11 6.07 5.67
N ILE A 117 7.48 7.24 5.82
CA ILE A 117 6.07 7.45 5.46
C ILE A 117 5.90 7.41 3.95
N ASP A 118 6.78 8.07 3.20
CA ASP A 118 6.72 8.15 1.74
C ASP A 118 6.90 6.79 1.07
N ASN A 119 7.64 5.89 1.69
CA ASN A 119 7.79 4.51 1.25
C ASN A 119 6.61 3.59 1.59
N CYS A 120 5.59 4.04 2.35
CA CYS A 120 4.41 3.25 2.66
C CYS A 120 3.53 3.06 1.42
N PRO A 121 3.41 1.86 0.83
CA PRO A 121 2.75 1.71 -0.47
C PRO A 121 1.23 1.85 -0.40
N SER A 122 0.62 1.58 0.74
CA SER A 122 -0.83 1.73 0.90
C SER A 122 -1.26 3.14 1.32
N GLY A 123 -0.29 4.01 1.72
CA GLY A 123 -0.60 5.27 2.38
C GLY A 123 -1.38 5.10 3.68
N ALA A 124 -1.23 3.94 4.35
CA ALA A 124 -1.73 3.75 5.72
C ALA A 124 -1.10 4.75 6.68
N LEU A 125 0.14 5.14 6.40
CA LEU A 125 0.78 6.30 7.01
C LEU A 125 0.86 7.43 6.01
N ALA A 126 0.43 8.61 6.43
CA ALA A 126 0.56 9.88 5.74
C ALA A 126 0.90 10.97 6.77
N TYR A 127 1.17 12.17 6.33
CA TYR A 127 1.47 13.27 7.26
C TYR A 127 1.03 14.63 6.73
N SER A 128 0.90 15.58 7.66
CA SER A 128 0.77 17.00 7.37
C SER A 128 1.70 17.80 8.26
N SER A 129 1.96 19.06 7.90
CA SER A 129 2.72 20.01 8.73
C SER A 129 1.88 20.66 9.81
N GLU A 130 0.55 20.59 9.71
CA GLU A 130 -0.43 21.15 10.64
C GLU A 130 -1.47 20.10 11.02
N GLU A 131 -2.10 20.24 12.19
CA GLU A 131 -3.06 19.26 12.72
C GLU A 131 -4.25 18.99 11.78
N THR A 132 -4.75 20.04 11.16
CA THR A 132 -5.87 19.99 10.19
C THR A 132 -5.41 20.32 8.77
N GLY A 133 -4.09 20.26 8.55
CA GLY A 133 -3.46 20.58 7.28
C GLY A 133 -3.74 19.53 6.21
N GLU A 134 -3.55 19.95 4.98
CA GLU A 134 -3.58 19.06 3.83
C GLU A 134 -2.48 18.00 3.96
N ILE A 135 -2.82 16.76 3.60
CA ILE A 135 -1.86 15.66 3.59
C ILE A 135 -0.78 15.92 2.54
N ILE A 136 0.46 15.78 2.98
CA ILE A 136 1.63 15.86 2.12
C ILE A 136 1.94 14.46 1.62
N GLU A 137 1.97 14.29 0.31
CA GLU A 137 2.21 13.01 -0.36
C GLU A 137 3.45 13.09 -1.25
N PRO A 138 4.20 11.99 -1.42
CA PRO A 138 5.30 11.95 -2.39
C PRO A 138 4.79 12.12 -3.82
N GLU A 139 5.63 12.66 -4.70
CA GLU A 139 5.33 12.72 -6.12
C GLU A 139 5.50 11.33 -6.74
N LEU A 140 4.40 10.73 -7.20
CA LEU A 140 4.37 9.41 -7.79
C LEU A 140 3.76 9.45 -9.20
N ALA A 141 4.41 8.77 -10.14
CA ALA A 141 3.85 8.57 -11.47
C ALA A 141 2.56 7.73 -11.41
N GLN A 142 1.68 7.89 -12.40
CA GLN A 142 0.51 7.04 -12.56
C GLN A 142 0.94 5.64 -13.04
N GLU A 143 0.95 4.69 -12.13
CA GLU A 143 1.42 3.33 -12.41
C GLU A 143 0.56 2.28 -11.69
N VAL A 144 0.56 1.07 -12.26
CA VAL A 144 0.18 -0.14 -11.55
C VAL A 144 1.45 -0.95 -11.31
N VAL A 145 1.83 -1.08 -10.07
CA VAL A 145 3.04 -1.78 -9.62
C VAL A 145 2.67 -3.18 -9.12
N VAL A 146 3.43 -4.16 -9.54
CA VAL A 146 3.37 -5.53 -9.00
C VAL A 146 4.45 -5.65 -7.93
N ILE A 147 4.05 -5.83 -6.67
CA ILE A 147 4.96 -6.14 -5.57
C ILE A 147 5.11 -7.67 -5.49
N PRO A 148 6.33 -8.24 -5.59
CA PRO A 148 6.53 -9.68 -5.44
C PRO A 148 5.90 -10.20 -4.15
N ASP A 149 5.19 -11.32 -4.23
CA ASP A 149 4.49 -11.97 -3.11
C ASP A 149 3.59 -11.05 -2.27
N GLY A 150 3.20 -9.93 -2.85
CA GLY A 150 2.45 -8.85 -2.21
C GLY A 150 1.25 -8.37 -3.05
N PRO A 151 0.68 -7.22 -2.69
CA PRO A 151 -0.46 -6.62 -3.39
C PRO A 151 -0.07 -6.04 -4.76
N LEU A 152 -1.10 -5.59 -5.49
CA LEU A 152 -0.90 -4.59 -6.52
C LEU A 152 -0.84 -3.21 -5.86
N TRP A 153 0.06 -2.38 -6.31
CA TRP A 153 0.21 -1.01 -5.81
C TRP A 153 -0.13 -0.03 -6.94
N VAL A 154 -1.18 0.75 -6.75
CA VAL A 154 -1.66 1.77 -7.69
C VAL A 154 -1.20 3.12 -7.19
N THR A 155 -0.53 3.89 -8.03
CA THR A 155 0.10 5.17 -7.68
C THR A 155 -0.37 6.33 -8.56
N GLY A 156 -0.11 7.57 -8.11
CA GLY A 156 -0.33 8.78 -8.90
C GLY A 156 -1.79 9.16 -9.08
N GLY A 157 -2.67 8.81 -8.14
CA GLY A 157 -4.06 9.23 -8.17
C GLY A 157 -4.91 8.54 -9.25
N VAL A 158 -4.55 7.32 -9.67
CA VAL A 158 -5.39 6.54 -10.59
C VAL A 158 -6.67 6.13 -9.88
N PRO A 159 -7.86 6.45 -10.44
CA PRO A 159 -9.14 6.05 -9.87
C PRO A 159 -9.30 4.52 -9.80
N VAL A 160 -9.85 4.05 -8.71
CA VAL A 160 -10.23 2.64 -8.52
C VAL A 160 -11.74 2.57 -8.38
N GLU A 161 -12.39 1.79 -9.23
CA GLU A 161 -13.83 1.58 -9.22
C GLU A 161 -14.14 0.19 -8.64
N ARG A 162 -15.21 0.12 -7.85
CA ARG A 162 -15.74 -1.13 -7.30
C ARG A 162 -16.81 -1.70 -8.23
N SER A 163 -16.88 -3.02 -8.29
CA SER A 163 -17.90 -3.73 -9.10
C SER A 163 -19.31 -3.55 -8.55
N ASP A 164 -19.45 -3.27 -7.25
CA ASP A 164 -20.73 -3.00 -6.58
C ASP A 164 -21.20 -1.53 -6.72
N GLY A 165 -20.40 -0.67 -7.37
CA GLY A 165 -20.71 0.74 -7.60
C GLY A 165 -20.55 1.65 -6.36
N LEU A 166 -20.14 1.13 -5.21
CA LEU A 166 -19.87 1.95 -4.05
C LEU A 166 -18.56 2.73 -4.23
N PRO A 167 -18.44 3.95 -3.66
CA PRO A 167 -17.26 4.77 -3.88
C PRO A 167 -16.03 4.20 -3.17
N ILE A 168 -14.87 4.37 -3.80
CA ILE A 168 -13.56 4.32 -3.16
C ILE A 168 -12.89 5.67 -3.33
N GLU A 169 -12.31 6.18 -2.27
CA GLU A 169 -11.53 7.41 -2.30
C GLU A 169 -10.36 7.30 -3.28
N THR A 170 -10.29 8.23 -4.25
CA THR A 170 -9.11 8.33 -5.12
C THR A 170 -7.94 8.88 -4.31
N ARG A 171 -6.87 8.11 -4.23
CA ARG A 171 -5.69 8.41 -3.41
C ARG A 171 -4.42 8.30 -4.23
N ASN A 172 -3.39 9.02 -3.80
CA ASN A 172 -2.07 8.96 -4.44
C ASN A 172 -1.45 7.55 -4.38
N ARG A 173 -1.78 6.78 -3.33
CA ARG A 173 -1.27 5.43 -3.09
C ARG A 173 -2.40 4.52 -2.64
N VAL A 174 -2.63 3.44 -3.36
CA VAL A 174 -3.64 2.41 -3.02
C VAL A 174 -3.06 1.03 -3.26
N THR A 175 -3.26 0.12 -2.34
CA THR A 175 -2.89 -1.28 -2.51
C THR A 175 -4.12 -2.15 -2.66
N LEU A 176 -4.15 -2.96 -3.73
CA LEU A 176 -5.26 -3.86 -4.03
C LEU A 176 -4.89 -5.30 -3.72
N CYS A 177 -5.82 -6.02 -3.11
CA CYS A 177 -5.64 -7.43 -2.79
C CYS A 177 -5.30 -8.24 -4.05
N ARG A 178 -4.30 -9.09 -4.00
CA ARG A 178 -3.88 -10.00 -5.06
C ARG A 178 -3.94 -11.48 -4.62
N CYS A 179 -3.88 -11.72 -3.33
CA CYS A 179 -3.93 -13.07 -2.74
C CYS A 179 -5.35 -13.66 -2.65
N GLY A 180 -6.39 -12.83 -2.78
CA GLY A 180 -7.79 -13.24 -2.68
C GLY A 180 -8.35 -13.29 -1.26
N ALA A 181 -7.53 -13.22 -0.22
CA ALA A 181 -7.94 -13.47 1.17
C ALA A 181 -8.22 -12.21 2.01
N SER A 182 -8.01 -11.00 1.45
CA SER A 182 -8.34 -9.76 2.18
C SER A 182 -9.79 -9.73 2.62
N ALA A 183 -10.04 -9.32 3.86
CA ALA A 183 -11.37 -9.05 4.39
C ALA A 183 -11.93 -7.69 3.91
N MET A 184 -11.07 -6.86 3.31
CA MET A 184 -11.41 -5.51 2.84
C MET A 184 -11.28 -5.35 1.32
N LYS A 185 -11.63 -6.40 0.55
CA LYS A 185 -11.60 -6.29 -0.91
C LYS A 185 -12.39 -5.07 -1.40
N PRO A 186 -11.91 -4.34 -2.41
CA PRO A 186 -10.78 -4.65 -3.25
C PRO A 186 -9.41 -4.29 -2.65
N LEU A 187 -9.36 -3.62 -1.49
CA LEU A 187 -8.13 -3.20 -0.83
C LEU A 187 -7.37 -4.38 -0.22
N CYS A 188 -6.06 -4.21 -0.07
CA CYS A 188 -5.22 -5.14 0.67
C CYS A 188 -5.18 -4.72 2.15
N ASP A 189 -5.31 -5.68 3.05
CA ASP A 189 -5.25 -5.53 4.51
C ASP A 189 -4.02 -6.22 5.12
N GLY A 190 -3.10 -6.74 4.28
CA GLY A 190 -1.91 -7.43 4.73
C GLY A 190 -2.05 -8.95 4.92
N THR A 191 -3.25 -9.52 4.82
CA THR A 191 -3.51 -10.96 4.97
C THR A 191 -2.61 -11.84 4.08
N HIS A 192 -2.11 -11.33 2.94
CA HIS A 192 -1.17 -12.07 2.09
C HIS A 192 0.08 -12.56 2.84
N LYS A 193 0.54 -11.82 3.86
CA LYS A 193 1.67 -12.24 4.70
C LYS A 193 1.32 -13.40 5.63
N GLU A 194 0.13 -13.34 6.21
CA GLU A 194 -0.36 -14.36 7.16
C GLU A 194 -0.56 -15.71 6.47
N ILE A 195 -1.11 -15.71 5.24
CA ILE A 195 -1.36 -16.93 4.47
C ILE A 195 -0.14 -17.41 3.67
N GLY A 196 0.99 -16.70 3.71
CA GLY A 196 2.18 -17.03 2.94
C GLY A 196 1.96 -16.98 1.42
N PHE A 197 1.22 -15.97 0.92
CA PHE A 197 0.97 -15.83 -0.51
C PHE A 197 2.26 -15.65 -1.30
N THR A 198 2.42 -16.44 -2.38
CA THR A 198 3.52 -16.35 -3.33
C THR A 198 3.02 -16.21 -4.77
N GLU A 199 3.87 -15.68 -5.64
CA GLU A 199 3.61 -15.58 -7.09
C GLU A 199 3.91 -16.89 -7.85
N ALA A 200 4.60 -17.81 -7.21
CA ALA A 200 5.01 -19.07 -7.81
C ALA A 200 3.82 -20.00 -8.11
#